data_c2ce738369c3f00583eb2567842784df
#
_entry.id   c2ce738369c3f00583eb2567842784df
#
_cell.length_a   1.000
_cell.length_b   1.000
_cell.length_c   1.000
_cell.angle_alpha   90.00
_cell.angle_beta   90.00
_cell.angle_gamma   90.00
#
_symmetry.space_group_name_H-M   'P 1'
#
loop_
_entity.id
_entity.type
_entity.pdbx_description
1 polymer ?
#
loop_
_entity_poly.entity_id
_entity_poly.type
_entity_poly.pdbx_seq_one_letter_code
_entity_poly.pdbx_strand_id
1 'polypeptide(L)'
;MTGIGVRALLALGAIAVLSAPALTQGRPGLSAVSKLESGLWQLRDLDNPGASPRSMCVADPNALIQIEHPGAPCARLTLKNDMRQAEVHYTCPSNGFGRTLVRVETSRLAKIDTQGIIGNAPFALRAEARRVGPCAQGR
;
A
#
# COMPACT_ATOMS: atom_id res chain seq x y z
N MET A 1 82.37 -20.37 9.67
CA MET A 1 81.46 -21.32 10.31
C MET A 1 80.05 -20.77 10.18
N THR A 2 79.42 -21.27 9.30
CA THR A 2 78.02 -21.53 8.94
C THR A 2 76.94 -20.93 9.87
N GLY A 3 76.32 -19.82 9.43
CA GLY A 3 75.09 -19.30 9.97
C GLY A 3 73.95 -19.53 8.95
N ILE A 4 73.02 -20.39 9.35
CA ILE A 4 71.80 -20.75 8.57
C ILE A 4 70.78 -19.65 8.71
N GLY A 5 70.54 -18.89 7.65
CA GLY A 5 69.44 -17.89 7.62
C GLY A 5 68.11 -18.56 7.32
N VAL A 6 67.19 -18.49 8.29
CA VAL A 6 65.79 -18.91 8.10
C VAL A 6 65.03 -17.75 7.48
N ARG A 7 64.61 -17.90 6.22
CA ARG A 7 63.71 -17.00 5.51
C ARG A 7 62.28 -17.32 5.88
N ALA A 8 61.65 -16.49 6.72
CA ALA A 8 60.22 -16.54 6.99
C ALA A 8 59.45 -15.98 5.81
N LEU A 9 58.66 -16.83 5.11
CA LEU A 9 57.70 -16.43 4.09
C LEU A 9 56.41 -16.02 4.80
N LEU A 10 56.11 -14.73 4.82
CA LEU A 10 54.81 -14.21 5.24
C LEU A 10 53.84 -14.39 4.05
N ALA A 11 52.93 -15.34 4.17
CA ALA A 11 51.81 -15.50 3.25
C ALA A 11 50.71 -14.51 3.68
N LEU A 12 50.51 -13.44 2.91
CA LEU A 12 49.34 -12.56 3.03
C LEU A 12 48.12 -13.30 2.46
N GLY A 13 47.25 -13.80 3.34
CA GLY A 13 45.94 -14.30 2.96
C GLY A 13 45.00 -13.15 2.65
N ALA A 14 44.64 -12.95 1.39
CA ALA A 14 43.57 -12.01 1.01
C ALA A 14 42.21 -12.59 1.38
N ILE A 15 41.55 -12.03 2.38
CA ILE A 15 40.15 -12.37 2.71
C ILE A 15 39.25 -11.61 1.74
N ALA A 16 38.71 -12.30 0.75
CA ALA A 16 37.69 -11.79 -0.14
C ALA A 16 36.36 -11.72 0.63
N VAL A 17 35.93 -10.52 1.00
CA VAL A 17 34.60 -10.28 1.57
C VAL A 17 33.60 -10.33 0.44
N LEU A 18 32.86 -11.44 0.32
CA LEU A 18 31.71 -11.55 -0.59
C LEU A 18 30.56 -10.74 -0.01
N SER A 19 30.37 -9.52 -0.54
CA SER A 19 29.18 -8.70 -0.27
C SER A 19 28.00 -9.32 -1.02
N ALA A 20 27.17 -10.07 -0.33
CA ALA A 20 25.89 -10.53 -0.88
C ALA A 20 24.94 -9.33 -1.04
N PRO A 21 24.32 -9.13 -2.23
CA PRO A 21 23.30 -8.11 -2.39
C PRO A 21 22.12 -8.45 -1.47
N ALA A 22 21.75 -7.54 -0.60
CA ALA A 22 20.52 -7.64 0.18
C ALA A 22 19.34 -7.56 -0.80
N LEU A 23 18.67 -8.68 -1.03
CA LEU A 23 17.39 -8.72 -1.74
C LEU A 23 16.38 -8.00 -0.86
N THR A 24 16.08 -6.75 -1.17
CA THR A 24 14.93 -6.03 -0.61
C THR A 24 13.68 -6.76 -1.11
N GLN A 25 13.14 -7.65 -0.28
CA GLN A 25 11.82 -8.25 -0.50
C GLN A 25 10.80 -7.13 -0.30
N GLY A 26 10.40 -6.48 -1.42
CA GLY A 26 9.27 -5.56 -1.43
C GLY A 26 8.06 -6.29 -0.86
N ARG A 27 7.31 -5.63 0.05
CA ARG A 27 6.03 -6.19 0.53
C ARG A 27 5.18 -6.52 -0.69
N PRO A 28 4.61 -7.74 -0.77
CA PRO A 28 3.74 -8.09 -1.88
C PRO A 28 2.58 -7.09 -1.92
N GLY A 29 2.40 -6.43 -3.06
CA GLY A 29 1.30 -5.51 -3.28
C GLY A 29 -0.05 -6.23 -3.21
N LEU A 30 -1.13 -5.47 -3.07
CA LEU A 30 -2.49 -6.01 -3.08
C LEU A 30 -2.88 -6.35 -4.53
N SER A 31 -2.96 -7.64 -4.84
CA SER A 31 -3.14 -8.17 -6.19
C SER A 31 -4.36 -7.63 -6.93
N ALA A 32 -5.49 -7.49 -6.25
CA ALA A 32 -6.69 -6.89 -6.82
C ALA A 32 -6.51 -5.38 -7.04
N VAL A 33 -6.05 -4.67 -6.01
CA VAL A 33 -5.94 -3.20 -6.00
C VAL A 33 -4.94 -2.70 -7.04
N SER A 34 -3.85 -3.44 -7.27
CA SER A 34 -2.84 -3.08 -8.28
C SER A 34 -3.36 -3.05 -9.73
N LYS A 35 -4.55 -3.60 -9.99
CA LYS A 35 -5.21 -3.56 -11.31
C LYS A 35 -5.98 -2.28 -11.55
N LEU A 36 -6.24 -1.50 -10.51
CA LEU A 36 -6.99 -0.25 -10.62
C LEU A 36 -6.13 0.85 -11.24
N GLU A 37 -6.71 1.61 -12.14
CA GLU A 37 -6.04 2.72 -12.79
C GLU A 37 -5.98 3.95 -11.89
N SER A 38 -4.88 4.68 -11.92
CA SER A 38 -4.79 6.01 -11.33
C SER A 38 -5.70 7.01 -12.06
N GLY A 39 -6.13 8.06 -11.37
CA GLY A 39 -6.99 9.10 -11.96
C GLY A 39 -7.98 9.69 -10.97
N LEU A 40 -8.97 10.40 -11.54
CA LEU A 40 -10.08 10.96 -10.78
C LEU A 40 -11.13 9.89 -10.57
N TRP A 41 -11.44 9.63 -9.32
CA TRP A 41 -12.43 8.65 -8.91
C TRP A 41 -13.60 9.33 -8.22
N GLN A 42 -14.79 8.83 -8.49
CA GLN A 42 -16.02 9.19 -7.79
C GLN A 42 -16.48 8.03 -6.91
N LEU A 43 -16.78 8.35 -5.66
CA LEU A 43 -17.32 7.42 -4.67
C LEU A 43 -18.77 7.76 -4.45
N ARG A 44 -19.66 6.83 -4.79
CA ARG A 44 -21.08 6.92 -4.54
C ARG A 44 -21.41 6.09 -3.31
N ASP A 45 -22.01 6.70 -2.30
CA ASP A 45 -22.49 6.01 -1.13
C ASP A 45 -23.69 5.12 -1.51
N LEU A 46 -23.60 3.82 -1.23
CA LEU A 46 -24.64 2.84 -1.54
C LEU A 46 -25.73 2.81 -0.47
N ASP A 47 -25.43 3.27 0.74
CA ASP A 47 -26.39 3.37 1.84
C ASP A 47 -27.16 4.69 1.82
N ASN A 48 -26.62 5.70 1.11
CA ASN A 48 -27.28 6.99 0.90
C ASN A 48 -27.21 7.43 -0.57
N PRO A 49 -27.98 6.77 -1.46
CA PRO A 49 -27.89 6.99 -2.92
C PRO A 49 -28.30 8.40 -3.35
N GLY A 50 -28.99 9.15 -2.50
CA GLY A 50 -29.34 10.55 -2.76
C GLY A 50 -28.22 11.55 -2.46
N ALA A 51 -27.15 11.13 -1.79
CA ALA A 51 -26.01 12.00 -1.54
C ALA A 51 -25.20 12.24 -2.81
N SER A 52 -24.62 13.45 -2.92
CA SER A 52 -23.70 13.76 -4.01
C SER A 52 -22.45 12.87 -3.92
N PRO A 53 -21.97 12.31 -5.05
CA PRO A 53 -20.74 11.54 -5.05
C PRO A 53 -19.54 12.37 -4.60
N ARG A 54 -18.68 11.77 -3.79
CA ARG A 54 -17.41 12.36 -3.37
C ARG A 54 -16.34 12.05 -4.43
N SER A 55 -15.61 13.08 -4.88
CA SER A 55 -14.52 12.93 -5.83
C SER A 55 -13.18 12.94 -5.14
N MET A 56 -12.26 12.09 -5.59
CA MET A 56 -10.87 12.08 -5.13
C MET A 56 -9.90 11.78 -6.26
N CYS A 57 -8.74 12.44 -6.25
CA CYS A 57 -7.64 12.09 -7.13
C CYS A 57 -6.84 10.94 -6.53
N VAL A 58 -6.74 9.83 -7.24
CA VAL A 58 -6.04 8.62 -6.85
C VAL A 58 -4.79 8.47 -7.71
N ALA A 59 -3.65 8.89 -7.18
CA ALA A 59 -2.36 8.69 -7.83
C ALA A 59 -1.86 7.24 -7.65
N ASP A 60 -2.06 6.70 -6.45
CA ASP A 60 -1.79 5.31 -6.10
C ASP A 60 -3.11 4.64 -5.69
N PRO A 61 -3.54 3.56 -6.38
CA PRO A 61 -4.73 2.81 -6.02
C PRO A 61 -4.83 2.35 -4.57
N ASN A 62 -3.71 2.21 -3.88
CA ASN A 62 -3.68 1.91 -2.44
C ASN A 62 -4.34 3.00 -1.57
N ALA A 63 -4.55 4.21 -2.10
CA ALA A 63 -5.31 5.26 -1.42
C ALA A 63 -6.78 4.86 -1.18
N LEU A 64 -7.33 3.97 -2.02
CA LEU A 64 -8.69 3.45 -1.88
C LEU A 64 -8.87 2.53 -0.67
N ILE A 65 -7.79 2.06 -0.06
CA ILE A 65 -7.83 1.26 1.18
C ILE A 65 -8.16 2.11 2.40
N GLN A 66 -7.76 3.38 2.42
CA GLN A 66 -7.90 4.26 3.59
C GLN A 66 -8.57 5.60 3.24
N ILE A 67 -9.69 5.55 2.53
CA ILE A 67 -10.41 6.73 2.03
C ILE A 67 -10.91 7.66 3.13
N GLU A 68 -11.09 7.17 4.35
CA GLU A 68 -11.47 7.98 5.51
C GLU A 68 -10.26 8.55 6.28
N HIS A 69 -9.04 8.08 5.96
CA HIS A 69 -7.78 8.58 6.52
C HIS A 69 -6.80 8.97 5.39
N PRO A 70 -7.18 9.89 4.48
CA PRO A 70 -6.38 10.20 3.31
C PRO A 70 -5.03 10.78 3.71
N GLY A 71 -3.95 10.27 3.10
CA GLY A 71 -2.59 10.76 3.31
C GLY A 71 -1.96 10.42 4.66
N ALA A 72 -2.68 9.77 5.58
CA ALA A 72 -2.14 9.39 6.87
C ALA A 72 -1.13 8.22 6.75
N PRO A 73 -0.02 8.24 7.49
CA PRO A 73 0.98 7.17 7.47
C PRO A 73 0.55 5.98 8.33
N CYS A 74 -0.50 5.28 7.89
CA CYS A 74 -1.08 4.17 8.64
C CYS A 74 -0.28 2.88 8.45
N ALA A 75 -0.10 2.13 9.54
CA ALA A 75 0.36 0.75 9.48
C ALA A 75 -0.76 -0.14 8.93
N ARG A 76 -0.43 -1.11 8.09
CA ARG A 76 -1.41 -1.98 7.40
C ARG A 76 -1.14 -3.45 7.68
N LEU A 77 -2.20 -4.19 7.94
CA LEU A 77 -2.24 -5.64 8.03
C LEU A 77 -3.17 -6.17 6.95
N THR A 78 -2.64 -6.93 6.02
CA THR A 78 -3.42 -7.57 4.97
C THR A 78 -4.11 -8.81 5.53
N LEU A 79 -5.43 -8.81 5.51
CA LEU A 79 -6.28 -9.92 5.97
C LEU A 79 -6.65 -10.86 4.83
N LYS A 80 -6.84 -10.30 3.62
CA LYS A 80 -7.12 -11.04 2.39
C LYS A 80 -6.45 -10.38 1.21
N ASN A 81 -5.91 -11.19 0.31
CA ASN A 81 -5.26 -10.71 -0.91
C ASN A 81 -5.41 -11.76 -2.01
N ASP A 82 -6.38 -11.56 -2.87
CA ASP A 82 -6.58 -12.39 -4.05
C ASP A 82 -6.76 -11.55 -5.32
N MET A 83 -7.01 -12.20 -6.44
CA MET A 83 -7.08 -11.54 -7.75
C MET A 83 -8.28 -10.60 -7.94
N ARG A 84 -9.30 -10.70 -7.09
CA ARG A 84 -10.54 -9.92 -7.19
C ARG A 84 -10.80 -9.01 -6.01
N GLN A 85 -10.20 -9.30 -4.87
CA GLN A 85 -10.46 -8.54 -3.66
C GLN A 85 -9.24 -8.51 -2.74
N ALA A 86 -9.16 -7.44 -1.98
CA ALA A 86 -8.21 -7.27 -0.91
C ALA A 86 -8.92 -6.75 0.34
N GLU A 87 -8.58 -7.28 1.49
CA GLU A 87 -9.07 -6.82 2.77
C GLU A 87 -7.90 -6.44 3.66
N VAL A 88 -7.94 -5.23 4.19
CA VAL A 88 -6.85 -4.65 4.95
C VAL A 88 -7.39 -4.01 6.22
N HIS A 89 -6.77 -4.34 7.34
CA HIS A 89 -6.89 -3.56 8.57
C HIS A 89 -5.75 -2.56 8.61
N TYR A 90 -6.04 -1.29 8.90
CA TYR A 90 -5.03 -0.26 9.04
C TYR A 90 -5.20 0.54 10.32
N THR A 91 -4.09 0.98 10.90
CA THR A 91 -4.06 1.78 12.12
C THR A 91 -3.22 3.02 11.87
N CYS A 92 -3.83 4.19 12.13
CA CYS A 92 -3.22 5.49 11.90
C CYS A 92 -2.80 6.11 13.23
N PRO A 93 -1.55 6.57 13.38
CA PRO A 93 -1.12 7.23 14.60
C PRO A 93 -2.02 8.43 14.91
N SER A 94 -2.54 8.49 16.14
CA SER A 94 -3.36 9.60 16.69
C SER A 94 -4.67 9.89 15.95
N ASN A 95 -5.09 9.06 14.98
CA ASN A 95 -6.29 9.37 14.18
C ASN A 95 -7.26 8.18 14.00
N GLY A 96 -7.01 7.07 14.67
CA GLY A 96 -7.91 5.92 14.65
C GLY A 96 -7.44 4.78 13.76
N PHE A 97 -8.39 4.01 13.26
CA PHE A 97 -8.14 2.81 12.47
C PHE A 97 -9.31 2.53 11.53
N GLY A 98 -9.10 1.66 10.58
CA GLY A 98 -10.16 1.16 9.72
C GLY A 98 -9.90 -0.25 9.22
N ARG A 99 -10.97 -0.87 8.76
CA ARG A 99 -10.94 -2.14 8.03
C ARG A 99 -11.67 -1.92 6.72
N THR A 100 -10.97 -2.18 5.62
CA THR A 100 -11.48 -1.95 4.27
C THR A 100 -11.39 -3.22 3.44
N LEU A 101 -12.51 -3.57 2.81
CA LEU A 101 -12.59 -4.59 1.78
C LEU A 101 -12.81 -3.89 0.44
N VAL A 102 -11.89 -4.08 -0.50
CA VAL A 102 -12.03 -3.61 -1.88
C VAL A 102 -12.28 -4.82 -2.78
N ARG A 103 -13.40 -4.79 -3.51
CA ARG A 103 -13.71 -5.76 -4.57
C ARG A 103 -13.55 -5.07 -5.92
N VAL A 104 -12.65 -5.57 -6.74
CA VAL A 104 -12.35 -5.00 -8.05
C VAL A 104 -13.19 -5.71 -9.10
N GLU A 105 -14.03 -4.96 -9.79
CA GLU A 105 -14.87 -5.45 -10.88
C GLU A 105 -14.19 -5.25 -12.24
N THR A 106 -13.61 -4.06 -12.45
CA THR A 106 -12.77 -3.73 -13.60
C THR A 106 -11.61 -2.85 -13.16
N SER A 107 -10.68 -2.51 -14.05
CA SER A 107 -9.61 -1.55 -13.73
C SER A 107 -10.13 -0.13 -13.37
N ARG A 108 -11.41 0.14 -13.61
CA ARG A 108 -12.05 1.45 -13.42
C ARG A 108 -13.26 1.40 -12.49
N LEU A 109 -13.55 0.26 -11.92
CA LEU A 109 -14.71 0.05 -11.06
C LEU A 109 -14.39 -0.88 -9.92
N ALA A 110 -14.63 -0.41 -8.71
CA ALA A 110 -14.51 -1.21 -7.50
C ALA A 110 -15.67 -0.93 -6.54
N LYS A 111 -15.96 -1.89 -5.68
CA LYS A 111 -16.82 -1.71 -4.51
C LYS A 111 -15.95 -1.70 -3.27
N ILE A 112 -16.19 -0.73 -2.42
CA ILE A 112 -15.45 -0.51 -1.19
C ILE A 112 -16.41 -0.62 -0.02
N ASP A 113 -16.03 -1.43 0.95
CA ASP A 113 -16.74 -1.59 2.21
C ASP A 113 -15.72 -1.29 3.32
N THR A 114 -15.91 -0.18 4.03
CA THR A 114 -14.96 0.29 5.03
C THR A 114 -15.66 0.73 6.30
N GLN A 115 -15.05 0.43 7.44
CA GLN A 115 -15.54 0.84 8.75
C GLN A 115 -14.38 1.03 9.71
N GLY A 116 -14.59 1.80 10.73
CA GLY A 116 -13.58 2.05 11.75
C GLY A 116 -13.87 3.24 12.65
N ILE A 117 -12.81 3.86 13.12
CA ILE A 117 -12.84 5.05 13.97
C ILE A 117 -11.97 6.13 13.32
N ILE A 118 -12.49 7.33 13.19
CA ILE A 118 -11.74 8.53 12.82
C ILE A 118 -11.84 9.55 13.94
N GLY A 119 -10.69 10.00 14.45
CA GLY A 119 -10.70 10.75 15.70
C GLY A 119 -11.32 9.88 16.81
N ASN A 120 -12.43 10.32 17.37
CA ASN A 120 -13.19 9.58 18.39
C ASN A 120 -14.59 9.15 17.88
N ALA A 121 -14.84 9.25 16.58
CA ALA A 121 -16.14 8.96 15.99
C ALA A 121 -16.09 7.68 15.13
N PRO A 122 -17.07 6.78 15.25
CA PRO A 122 -17.18 5.63 14.37
C PRO A 122 -17.63 6.06 12.97
N PHE A 123 -17.16 5.35 11.96
CA PHE A 123 -17.64 5.48 10.59
C PHE A 123 -17.91 4.09 9.98
N ALA A 124 -18.83 4.08 9.02
CA ALA A 124 -19.06 2.96 8.12
C ALA A 124 -19.50 3.52 6.77
N LEU A 125 -18.96 2.98 5.69
CA LEU A 125 -19.26 3.39 4.33
C LEU A 125 -19.22 2.19 3.40
N ARG A 126 -20.28 1.99 2.63
CA ARG A 126 -20.28 1.12 1.44
C ARG A 126 -20.38 2.00 0.21
N ALA A 127 -19.38 1.94 -0.64
CA ALA A 127 -19.31 2.81 -1.81
C ALA A 127 -19.06 2.02 -3.10
N GLU A 128 -19.64 2.51 -4.19
CA GLU A 128 -19.16 2.22 -5.53
C GLU A 128 -18.14 3.29 -5.91
N ALA A 129 -16.93 2.86 -6.20
CA ALA A 129 -15.84 3.70 -6.67
C ALA A 129 -15.67 3.54 -8.17
N ARG A 130 -15.79 4.62 -8.91
CA ARG A 130 -15.69 4.65 -10.38
C ARG A 130 -14.67 5.68 -10.82
N ARG A 131 -13.70 5.25 -11.65
CA ARG A 131 -12.79 6.17 -12.29
C ARG A 131 -13.53 6.92 -13.42
N VAL A 132 -13.50 8.23 -13.37
CA VAL A 132 -14.21 9.11 -14.30
C VAL A 132 -13.31 9.89 -15.26
N GLY A 133 -11.99 9.91 -14.99
CA GLY A 133 -11.05 10.61 -15.86
C GLY A 133 -9.66 10.73 -15.25
N PRO A 134 -8.79 11.54 -15.85
CA PRO A 134 -7.51 11.91 -15.23
C PRO A 134 -7.75 12.86 -14.05
N CYS A 135 -6.79 12.91 -13.12
CA CYS A 135 -6.76 13.98 -12.13
C CYS A 135 -6.57 15.33 -12.82
N ALA A 136 -7.20 16.39 -12.29
CA ALA A 136 -6.89 17.73 -12.71
C ALA A 136 -5.40 18.01 -12.48
N GLN A 137 -4.69 18.49 -13.49
CA GLN A 137 -3.32 18.94 -13.32
C GLN A 137 -3.37 20.21 -12.44
N GLY A 138 -2.67 20.18 -11.31
CA GLY A 138 -2.51 21.37 -10.48
C GLY A 138 -1.89 22.49 -11.31
N ARG A 139 -2.55 23.65 -11.34
CA ARG A 139 -1.98 24.87 -11.89
C ARG A 139 -1.03 25.50 -10.88
#